data_fd8c7b716b419e4255803c940a138324
#
_entry.id   fd8c7b716b419e4255803c940a138324
#
_cell.length_a   1.000
_cell.length_b   1.000
_cell.length_c   1.000
_cell.angle_alpha   90.00
_cell.angle_beta   90.00
_cell.angle_gamma   90.00
#
_symmetry.space_group_name_H-M   'P 1'
#
loop_
_entity.id
_entity.type
_entity.pdbx_description
1 polymer ?
#
loop_
_entity_poly.entity_id
_entity_poly.type
_entity_poly.pdbx_seq_one_letter_code
_entity_poly.pdbx_strand_id
1 'polypeptide(L)'
;DDLEGGRGYWAPDISYYKGRFYITATYRLNDTGNVYRKQIVVSSDKPEGPYSKPAIIDEDGIDPSIFNDDDGRRYMLLNRGARIFELNEDATKQISKAELLFYGDNKRAPEGPHLLKKDGYYYLFEAEGGTGPGHRITVSRSRELKGIYEPCPYNPIMRQNNPDEIIQRCGHGKPVQTQNGDWYMVYLCGRKIGDGYSILGRETALDPISWTMDGWPIVNNLKGPSALQVKPDLPEMIWEDESDDDFNNSYLSNEWWFPRVPEMDGIKLKDSQVHIKGSKYDLDTMKAKNILLRRQKHFRFSAVCKLCMPELYPGQNCGMTCYYDENTYIKFGVFATLEETPRLMLNVVENIGDEVITHDGVCVDNNNKDIYLKIDTNNLRRTFSYSYNDKDYNKVVSLDNVYYLCDEGIRKGKRFTGAMIGMYAYAGDYGSRYTDSEGRHGTDDYYAAFDYFRYKA
;
A
#
# COMPACT_ATOMS: atom_id res chain seq x y z
N ASP A 1 -16.78 -5.25 -0.13
CA ASP A 1 -17.26 -4.70 1.12
C ASP A 1 -16.62 -3.34 1.41
N ASP A 2 -17.41 -2.40 1.92
CA ASP A 2 -16.98 -1.05 2.24
C ASP A 2 -16.33 -1.03 3.63
N LEU A 3 -15.07 -1.44 3.68
CA LEU A 3 -14.30 -1.51 4.92
C LEU A 3 -13.66 -0.16 5.24
N GLU A 4 -13.74 0.23 6.52
CA GLU A 4 -12.98 1.37 7.04
C GLU A 4 -11.49 1.21 6.76
N GLY A 5 -10.78 2.30 6.60
CA GLY A 5 -9.33 2.28 6.48
C GLY A 5 -8.68 1.60 7.69
N GLY A 6 -7.60 0.87 7.45
CA GLY A 6 -6.97 0.00 8.44
C GLY A 6 -7.71 -1.32 8.66
N ARG A 7 -8.68 -1.67 7.82
CA ARG A 7 -9.33 -2.98 7.72
C ARG A 7 -8.92 -3.68 6.44
N GLY A 8 -9.36 -4.90 6.22
CA GLY A 8 -9.00 -5.70 5.06
C GLY A 8 -7.78 -6.58 5.31
N TYR A 9 -6.90 -6.71 4.33
CA TYR A 9 -5.74 -7.60 4.40
C TYR A 9 -4.53 -6.93 5.08
N TRP A 10 -3.93 -7.66 6.02
CA TRP A 10 -2.76 -7.23 6.79
C TRP A 10 -1.61 -8.21 6.59
N ALA A 11 -0.38 -7.68 6.58
CA ALA A 11 0.90 -8.37 6.61
C ALA A 11 0.92 -9.72 5.88
N PRO A 12 0.95 -9.75 4.55
CA PRO A 12 1.07 -11.00 3.80
C PRO A 12 2.46 -11.61 3.98
N ASP A 13 2.51 -12.94 4.01
CA ASP A 13 3.73 -13.74 3.92
C ASP A 13 3.67 -14.66 2.70
N ILE A 14 4.80 -14.89 2.04
CA ILE A 14 4.94 -15.85 0.96
C ILE A 14 5.89 -16.97 1.36
N SER A 15 5.50 -18.21 1.09
CA SER A 15 6.34 -19.39 1.28
C SER A 15 6.26 -20.33 0.07
N TYR A 16 7.30 -21.12 -0.13
CA TYR A 16 7.37 -22.13 -1.19
C TYR A 16 7.54 -23.50 -0.58
N TYR A 17 6.73 -24.48 -1.00
CA TYR A 17 6.79 -25.85 -0.50
C TYR A 17 6.30 -26.83 -1.56
N LYS A 18 7.08 -27.86 -1.84
CA LYS A 18 6.76 -28.97 -2.77
C LYS A 18 6.22 -28.48 -4.12
N GLY A 19 6.87 -27.49 -4.74
CA GLY A 19 6.51 -27.00 -6.06
C GLY A 19 5.38 -25.95 -6.06
N ARG A 20 4.88 -25.50 -4.92
CA ARG A 20 3.80 -24.51 -4.81
C ARG A 20 4.18 -23.32 -3.97
N PHE A 21 3.69 -22.18 -4.38
CA PHE A 21 3.72 -20.93 -3.62
C PHE A 21 2.47 -20.82 -2.76
N TYR A 22 2.63 -20.38 -1.53
CA TYR A 22 1.55 -20.13 -0.58
C TYR A 22 1.66 -18.69 -0.12
N ILE A 23 0.57 -17.94 -0.22
CA ILE A 23 0.46 -16.61 0.39
C ILE A 23 -0.52 -16.71 1.54
N THR A 24 -0.13 -16.18 2.69
CA THR A 24 -0.98 -16.00 3.86
C THR A 24 -1.15 -14.52 4.16
N ALA A 25 -2.30 -14.15 4.70
CA ALA A 25 -2.54 -12.80 5.19
C ALA A 25 -3.63 -12.84 6.27
N THR A 26 -3.60 -11.87 7.17
CA THR A 26 -4.72 -11.65 8.08
C THR A 26 -5.81 -10.87 7.35
N TYR A 27 -7.04 -11.35 7.37
CA TYR A 27 -8.22 -10.61 6.99
C TYR A 27 -8.86 -10.03 8.25
N ARG A 28 -8.85 -8.71 8.35
CA ARG A 28 -9.41 -7.97 9.48
C ARG A 28 -10.72 -7.30 9.08
N LEU A 29 -11.79 -7.70 9.74
CA LEU A 29 -13.15 -7.20 9.56
C LEU A 29 -13.66 -6.61 10.87
N ASN A 30 -14.41 -5.52 10.81
CA ASN A 30 -15.24 -5.05 11.92
C ASN A 30 -16.70 -5.31 11.56
N ASP A 31 -17.42 -5.84 12.52
CA ASP A 31 -18.86 -5.96 12.46
C ASP A 31 -19.45 -5.54 13.81
N THR A 32 -20.39 -4.59 13.80
CA THR A 32 -21.16 -4.14 14.97
C THR A 32 -20.32 -3.90 16.25
N GLY A 33 -19.13 -3.29 16.10
CA GLY A 33 -18.21 -3.00 17.20
C GLY A 33 -17.26 -4.13 17.57
N ASN A 34 -17.44 -5.34 17.03
CA ASN A 34 -16.52 -6.44 17.21
C ASN A 34 -15.42 -6.41 16.13
N VAL A 35 -14.23 -6.85 16.50
CA VAL A 35 -13.10 -7.02 15.57
C VAL A 35 -12.91 -8.50 15.32
N TYR A 36 -13.10 -8.92 14.07
CA TYR A 36 -12.79 -10.26 13.61
C TYR A 36 -11.45 -10.26 12.86
N ARG A 37 -10.60 -11.20 13.20
CA ARG A 37 -9.35 -11.46 12.48
C ARG A 37 -9.34 -12.94 12.13
N LYS A 38 -9.25 -13.24 10.85
CA LYS A 38 -9.10 -14.59 10.33
C LYS A 38 -7.90 -14.62 9.42
N GLN A 39 -7.31 -15.78 9.29
CA GLN A 39 -6.19 -15.94 8.40
C GLN A 39 -6.68 -16.53 7.07
N ILE A 40 -6.13 -16.06 5.98
CA ILE A 40 -6.37 -16.65 4.67
C ILE A 40 -5.11 -17.34 4.17
N VAL A 41 -5.28 -18.39 3.40
CA VAL A 41 -4.23 -19.08 2.67
C VAL A 41 -4.69 -19.24 1.23
N VAL A 42 -3.86 -18.80 0.29
CA VAL A 42 -4.01 -19.04 -1.13
C VAL A 42 -2.76 -19.70 -1.69
N SER A 43 -2.87 -20.50 -2.73
CA SER A 43 -1.72 -21.19 -3.32
C SER A 43 -1.73 -21.14 -4.85
N SER A 44 -0.53 -21.23 -5.45
CA SER A 44 -0.33 -21.25 -6.89
C SER A 44 0.91 -22.07 -7.25
N ASP A 45 0.97 -22.58 -8.47
CA ASP A 45 2.17 -23.22 -9.02
C ASP A 45 3.19 -22.19 -9.54
N LYS A 46 2.79 -20.91 -9.62
CA LYS A 46 3.63 -19.80 -10.06
C LYS A 46 3.53 -18.63 -9.07
N PRO A 47 4.63 -17.88 -8.84
CA PRO A 47 4.61 -16.76 -7.89
C PRO A 47 3.63 -15.64 -8.30
N GLU A 48 3.42 -15.42 -9.61
CA GLU A 48 2.48 -14.45 -10.15
C GLU A 48 1.02 -14.92 -10.17
N GLY A 49 0.78 -16.18 -9.87
CA GLY A 49 -0.56 -16.78 -9.90
C GLY A 49 -0.91 -17.44 -11.24
N PRO A 50 -2.21 -17.70 -11.52
CA PRO A 50 -3.35 -17.36 -10.68
C PRO A 50 -3.38 -18.16 -9.37
N TYR A 51 -3.78 -17.49 -8.30
CA TYR A 51 -3.92 -18.12 -6.99
C TYR A 51 -5.28 -18.78 -6.80
N SER A 52 -5.31 -19.80 -5.94
CA SER A 52 -6.53 -20.52 -5.56
C SER A 52 -7.56 -19.61 -4.89
N LYS A 53 -8.80 -20.10 -4.76
CA LYS A 53 -9.74 -19.49 -3.80
C LYS A 53 -9.14 -19.54 -2.39
N PRO A 54 -9.37 -18.51 -1.55
CA PRO A 54 -8.82 -18.48 -0.20
C PRO A 54 -9.42 -19.56 0.70
N ALA A 55 -8.56 -20.33 1.35
CA ALA A 55 -8.92 -21.11 2.51
C ALA A 55 -8.90 -20.19 3.75
N ILE A 56 -9.88 -20.35 4.63
CA ILE A 56 -10.02 -19.52 5.83
C ILE A 56 -9.63 -20.35 7.06
N ILE A 57 -8.66 -19.86 7.81
CA ILE A 57 -8.25 -20.39 9.11
C ILE A 57 -8.86 -19.48 10.19
N ASP A 58 -9.76 -20.07 11.00
CA ASP A 58 -10.52 -19.35 12.02
C ASP A 58 -9.73 -19.30 13.35
N GLU A 59 -8.58 -18.64 13.32
CA GLU A 59 -7.74 -18.38 14.49
C GLU A 59 -7.49 -16.88 14.61
N ASP A 60 -7.75 -16.30 15.79
CA ASP A 60 -7.53 -14.87 16.04
C ASP A 60 -6.03 -14.54 16.10
N GLY A 61 -5.64 -13.43 15.55
CA GLY A 61 -4.27 -12.95 15.53
C GLY A 61 -3.96 -12.18 14.25
N ILE A 62 -2.70 -11.76 14.11
CA ILE A 62 -2.18 -11.11 12.90
C ILE A 62 -0.84 -11.74 12.51
N ASP A 63 -0.37 -11.38 11.32
CA ASP A 63 0.95 -11.71 10.77
C ASP A 63 1.16 -13.23 10.62
N PRO A 64 0.29 -13.92 9.87
CA PRO A 64 0.45 -15.36 9.65
C PRO A 64 1.69 -15.64 8.81
N SER A 65 2.49 -16.62 9.25
CA SER A 65 3.54 -17.21 8.43
C SER A 65 3.45 -18.74 8.45
N ILE A 66 3.88 -19.39 7.37
CA ILE A 66 3.90 -20.85 7.29
C ILE A 66 5.34 -21.34 7.48
N PHE A 67 5.52 -22.26 8.42
CA PHE A 67 6.72 -23.04 8.61
C PHE A 67 6.48 -24.50 8.19
N ASN A 68 7.39 -25.04 7.38
CA ASN A 68 7.37 -26.44 6.96
C ASN A 68 8.57 -27.14 7.60
N ASP A 69 8.33 -28.11 8.48
CA ASP A 69 9.38 -28.85 9.15
C ASP A 69 9.91 -30.01 8.30
N ASP A 70 11.09 -30.51 8.62
CA ASP A 70 11.77 -31.60 7.89
C ASP A 70 10.99 -32.93 7.94
N ASP A 71 10.16 -33.11 8.96
CA ASP A 71 9.29 -34.30 9.10
C ASP A 71 8.02 -34.24 8.22
N GLY A 72 7.89 -33.16 7.42
CA GLY A 72 6.76 -32.93 6.51
C GLY A 72 5.54 -32.29 7.15
N ARG A 73 5.55 -32.06 8.46
CA ARG A 73 4.48 -31.32 9.13
C ARG A 73 4.57 -29.83 8.80
N ARG A 74 3.42 -29.20 8.75
CA ARG A 74 3.25 -27.79 8.40
C ARG A 74 2.62 -27.06 9.55
N TYR A 75 3.10 -25.85 9.80
CA TYR A 75 2.65 -25.03 10.92
C TYR A 75 2.35 -23.62 10.46
N MET A 76 1.36 -22.99 11.11
CA MET A 76 1.16 -21.55 11.02
C MET A 76 1.56 -20.90 12.33
N LEU A 77 2.27 -19.78 12.20
CA LEU A 77 2.59 -18.91 13.32
C LEU A 77 1.74 -17.64 13.26
N LEU A 78 1.38 -17.11 14.43
CA LEU A 78 0.61 -15.87 14.60
C LEU A 78 1.11 -15.10 15.81
N ASN A 79 0.89 -13.77 15.86
CA ASN A 79 0.99 -13.01 17.09
C ASN A 79 -0.21 -13.41 18.04
N ARG A 80 -0.26 -13.07 19.33
CA ARG A 80 0.65 -12.21 20.12
C ARG A 80 1.77 -13.07 20.71
N GLY A 81 2.98 -12.53 20.62
CA GLY A 81 4.15 -13.38 20.69
C GLY A 81 4.20 -14.26 19.44
N ALA A 82 4.88 -15.38 19.54
CA ALA A 82 4.81 -16.44 18.55
C ALA A 82 3.92 -17.56 19.04
N ARG A 83 2.68 -17.64 18.57
CA ARG A 83 1.79 -18.78 18.75
C ARG A 83 1.89 -19.67 17.52
N ILE A 84 1.84 -20.99 17.72
CA ILE A 84 1.97 -21.99 16.66
C ILE A 84 0.84 -23.01 16.73
N PHE A 85 0.38 -23.46 15.56
CA PHE A 85 -0.51 -24.61 15.42
C PHE A 85 -0.23 -25.35 14.12
N GLU A 86 -0.57 -26.62 14.09
CA GLU A 86 -0.37 -27.49 12.95
C GLU A 86 -1.47 -27.30 11.91
N LEU A 87 -1.06 -27.31 10.64
CA LEU A 87 -1.93 -27.27 9.48
C LEU A 87 -1.98 -28.68 8.84
N ASN A 88 -3.06 -28.95 8.11
CA ASN A 88 -3.11 -30.10 7.21
C ASN A 88 -2.09 -29.96 6.06
N GLU A 89 -1.91 -31.03 5.28
CA GLU A 89 -0.91 -31.10 4.20
C GLU A 89 -1.03 -29.96 3.19
N ASP A 90 -2.25 -29.55 2.82
CA ASP A 90 -2.52 -28.49 1.85
C ASP A 90 -2.45 -27.07 2.47
N ALA A 91 -2.18 -26.97 3.77
CA ALA A 91 -2.23 -25.70 4.53
C ALA A 91 -3.59 -24.98 4.48
N THR A 92 -4.67 -25.71 4.26
CA THR A 92 -6.02 -25.14 4.13
C THR A 92 -6.83 -25.22 5.41
N LYS A 93 -6.36 -25.96 6.42
CA LYS A 93 -7.09 -26.22 7.66
C LYS A 93 -6.15 -26.36 8.86
N GLN A 94 -6.53 -25.74 9.96
CA GLN A 94 -5.92 -25.95 11.28
C GLN A 94 -6.33 -27.35 11.81
N ILE A 95 -5.36 -28.13 12.29
CA ILE A 95 -5.58 -29.49 12.83
C ILE A 95 -5.12 -29.65 14.29
N SER A 96 -4.48 -28.63 14.89
CA SER A 96 -4.14 -28.61 16.31
C SER A 96 -4.56 -27.29 16.95
N LYS A 97 -4.61 -27.24 18.29
CA LYS A 97 -4.80 -25.99 19.04
C LYS A 97 -3.55 -25.12 18.94
N ALA A 98 -3.74 -23.81 18.98
CA ALA A 98 -2.65 -22.85 19.05
C ALA A 98 -1.99 -22.88 20.43
N GLU A 99 -0.67 -22.92 20.44
CA GLU A 99 0.18 -22.91 21.63
C GLU A 99 1.16 -21.73 21.55
N LEU A 100 1.50 -21.14 22.68
CA LEU A 100 2.51 -20.08 22.74
C LEU A 100 3.91 -20.72 22.77
N LEU A 101 4.76 -20.35 21.81
CA LEU A 101 6.19 -20.72 21.83
C LEU A 101 7.01 -19.76 22.67
N PHE A 102 6.86 -18.46 22.40
CA PHE A 102 7.65 -17.41 23.03
C PHE A 102 6.90 -16.08 22.96
N TYR A 103 7.10 -15.19 23.93
CA TYR A 103 6.42 -13.91 24.01
C TYR A 103 7.39 -12.72 23.84
N GLY A 104 8.31 -12.84 22.91
CA GLY A 104 9.27 -11.79 22.59
C GLY A 104 10.37 -11.61 23.64
N ASP A 105 11.46 -10.98 23.24
CA ASP A 105 12.61 -10.68 24.09
C ASP A 105 12.30 -9.53 25.08
N ASN A 106 11.80 -8.41 24.58
CA ASN A 106 11.45 -7.23 25.39
C ASN A 106 9.96 -7.14 25.73
N LYS A 107 9.16 -8.06 25.25
CA LYS A 107 7.71 -8.19 25.52
C LYS A 107 6.88 -6.98 25.09
N ARG A 108 7.42 -6.12 24.21
CA ARG A 108 6.72 -4.96 23.69
C ARG A 108 6.14 -5.23 22.32
N ALA A 109 4.84 -5.55 22.27
CA ALA A 109 4.09 -5.85 21.06
C ALA A 109 4.83 -6.84 20.13
N PRO A 110 5.17 -8.06 20.58
CA PRO A 110 5.79 -9.05 19.72
C PRO A 110 4.79 -9.51 18.65
N GLU A 111 5.23 -9.43 17.39
CA GLU A 111 4.42 -9.71 16.20
C GLU A 111 5.31 -10.22 15.06
N GLY A 112 4.75 -10.54 13.88
CA GLY A 112 5.51 -10.96 12.71
C GLY A 112 6.38 -12.19 12.94
N PRO A 113 5.90 -13.29 13.57
CA PRO A 113 6.73 -14.42 13.89
C PRO A 113 7.08 -15.23 12.64
N HIS A 114 8.39 -15.53 12.46
CA HIS A 114 8.89 -16.44 11.43
C HIS A 114 9.82 -17.48 12.04
N LEU A 115 9.69 -18.75 11.62
CA LEU A 115 10.58 -19.82 11.99
C LEU A 115 11.54 -20.19 10.86
N LEU A 116 12.79 -20.43 11.22
CA LEU A 116 13.82 -21.00 10.38
C LEU A 116 14.47 -22.17 11.10
N LYS A 117 14.62 -23.33 10.46
CA LYS A 117 15.39 -24.45 10.98
C LYS A 117 16.78 -24.47 10.35
N LYS A 118 17.82 -24.42 11.17
CA LYS A 118 19.21 -24.43 10.71
C LYS A 118 20.13 -25.02 11.78
N ASP A 119 21.04 -25.90 11.35
CA ASP A 119 22.07 -26.50 12.20
C ASP A 119 21.52 -27.10 13.51
N GLY A 120 20.34 -27.74 13.42
CA GLY A 120 19.66 -28.40 14.54
C GLY A 120 19.02 -27.45 15.55
N TYR A 121 18.84 -26.20 15.20
CA TYR A 121 18.05 -25.22 15.95
C TYR A 121 16.84 -24.73 15.14
N TYR A 122 15.78 -24.42 15.87
CA TYR A 122 14.66 -23.62 15.41
C TYR A 122 14.92 -22.18 15.83
N TYR A 123 15.11 -21.29 14.88
CA TYR A 123 15.26 -19.84 15.09
C TYR A 123 13.93 -19.17 14.91
N LEU A 124 13.47 -18.47 15.90
CA LEU A 124 12.23 -17.69 15.89
C LEU A 124 12.57 -16.21 15.79
N PHE A 125 12.20 -15.60 14.68
CA PHE A 125 12.32 -14.17 14.44
C PHE A 125 11.01 -13.49 14.78
N GLU A 126 11.06 -12.37 15.48
CA GLU A 126 9.88 -11.57 15.83
C GLU A 126 10.15 -10.08 15.59
N ALA A 127 9.10 -9.35 15.26
CA ALA A 127 9.10 -7.90 15.32
C ALA A 127 8.67 -7.44 16.70
N GLU A 128 9.35 -6.45 17.26
CA GLU A 128 8.98 -5.85 18.53
C GLU A 128 8.97 -4.31 18.44
N GLY A 129 8.28 -3.68 19.37
CA GLY A 129 8.23 -2.23 19.52
C GLY A 129 7.10 -1.55 18.76
N GLY A 130 6.34 -2.29 17.93
CA GLY A 130 5.33 -1.75 17.03
C GLY A 130 5.94 -0.92 15.90
N THR A 131 5.17 -0.68 14.84
CA THR A 131 5.63 -0.08 13.58
C THR A 131 5.95 1.43 13.66
N GLY A 132 6.65 1.85 14.70
CA GLY A 132 7.14 3.22 14.91
C GLY A 132 8.66 3.28 15.00
N PRO A 133 9.23 4.38 15.52
CA PRO A 133 10.69 4.55 15.65
C PRO A 133 11.37 3.48 16.52
N GLY A 134 10.62 2.81 17.39
CA GLY A 134 11.14 1.73 18.24
C GLY A 134 11.05 0.33 17.61
N HIS A 135 10.57 0.20 16.39
CA HIS A 135 10.43 -1.06 15.68
C HIS A 135 11.78 -1.75 15.49
N ARG A 136 11.83 -3.05 15.67
CA ARG A 136 13.07 -3.83 15.65
C ARG A 136 12.81 -5.29 15.34
N ILE A 137 13.88 -6.03 15.02
CA ILE A 137 13.84 -7.47 14.84
C ILE A 137 14.64 -8.11 15.97
N THR A 138 14.01 -9.07 16.66
CA THR A 138 14.63 -9.92 17.66
C THR A 138 14.62 -11.36 17.18
N VAL A 139 15.51 -12.18 17.70
CA VAL A 139 15.57 -13.60 17.43
C VAL A 139 15.81 -14.39 18.72
N SER A 140 15.18 -15.55 18.80
CA SER A 140 15.41 -16.56 19.83
C SER A 140 15.57 -17.93 19.17
N ARG A 141 16.15 -18.92 19.85
CA ARG A 141 16.30 -20.25 19.29
C ARG A 141 16.02 -21.34 20.32
N SER A 142 15.66 -22.52 19.81
CA SER A 142 15.49 -23.75 20.61
C SER A 142 15.98 -24.97 19.84
N ARG A 143 16.37 -26.05 20.54
CA ARG A 143 16.65 -27.34 19.93
C ARG A 143 15.41 -28.10 19.51
N GLU A 144 14.29 -27.79 20.11
CA GLU A 144 13.00 -28.42 19.86
C GLU A 144 11.98 -27.36 19.40
N LEU A 145 11.11 -27.73 18.45
CA LEU A 145 10.10 -26.79 17.90
C LEU A 145 9.24 -26.19 19.02
N LYS A 146 8.82 -26.99 19.98
CA LYS A 146 8.04 -26.57 21.15
C LYS A 146 8.87 -26.60 22.46
N GLY A 147 10.16 -26.40 22.36
CA GLY A 147 11.07 -26.32 23.48
C GLY A 147 11.17 -24.93 24.11
N ILE A 148 12.16 -24.73 24.93
CA ILE A 148 12.48 -23.45 25.57
C ILE A 148 13.30 -22.62 24.57
N TYR A 149 12.80 -21.46 24.18
CA TYR A 149 13.50 -20.53 23.33
C TYR A 149 14.39 -19.60 24.14
N GLU A 150 15.70 -19.64 23.86
CA GLU A 150 16.69 -18.72 24.44
C GLU A 150 16.80 -17.47 23.56
N PRO A 151 16.69 -16.23 24.07
CA PRO A 151 16.90 -15.04 23.30
C PRO A 151 18.34 -14.86 22.87
N CYS A 152 18.54 -14.28 21.69
CA CYS A 152 19.87 -13.97 21.18
C CYS A 152 20.55 -12.91 22.06
N PRO A 153 21.82 -13.08 22.44
CA PRO A 153 22.55 -12.13 23.27
C PRO A 153 22.83 -10.80 22.55
N TYR A 154 22.65 -10.77 21.22
CA TYR A 154 22.86 -9.58 20.38
C TYR A 154 21.56 -8.85 20.04
N ASN A 155 20.43 -9.26 20.61
CA ASN A 155 19.14 -8.60 20.34
C ASN A 155 19.13 -7.12 20.76
N PRO A 156 18.46 -6.25 19.96
CA PRO A 156 17.83 -6.55 18.68
C PRO A 156 18.87 -6.70 17.57
N ILE A 157 18.70 -7.73 16.72
CA ILE A 157 19.62 -7.99 15.60
C ILE A 157 19.46 -6.98 14.44
N MET A 158 18.38 -6.21 14.42
CA MET A 158 18.12 -5.10 13.53
C MET A 158 17.29 -4.04 14.23
N ARG A 159 17.76 -2.80 14.21
CA ARG A 159 17.05 -1.61 14.67
C ARG A 159 17.73 -0.36 14.13
N GLN A 160 16.96 0.69 13.80
CA GLN A 160 17.53 2.01 13.60
C GLN A 160 17.70 2.71 14.95
N ASN A 161 18.96 3.02 15.31
CA ASN A 161 19.28 3.73 16.55
C ASN A 161 19.54 5.22 16.33
N ASN A 162 19.84 5.62 15.08
CA ASN A 162 20.06 7.01 14.74
C ASN A 162 18.79 7.64 14.14
N PRO A 163 18.13 8.60 14.83
CA PRO A 163 16.92 9.23 14.32
C PRO A 163 17.17 10.13 13.10
N ASP A 164 18.44 10.47 12.79
CA ASP A 164 18.78 11.32 11.66
C ASP A 164 18.94 10.55 10.35
N GLU A 165 19.09 9.24 10.41
CA GLU A 165 19.18 8.39 9.22
C GLU A 165 17.86 8.33 8.43
N ILE A 166 18.00 8.15 7.12
CA ILE A 166 16.83 8.14 6.22
C ILE A 166 15.92 6.93 6.43
N ILE A 167 16.50 5.75 6.74
CA ILE A 167 15.74 4.51 6.93
C ILE A 167 15.36 4.37 8.38
N GLN A 168 14.07 4.33 8.65
CA GLN A 168 13.48 4.24 9.99
C GLN A 168 12.48 3.10 10.09
N ARG A 169 11.95 2.82 11.28
CA ARG A 169 10.82 1.90 11.51
C ARG A 169 11.12 0.45 11.11
N CYS A 170 12.37 -0.01 11.23
CA CYS A 170 12.83 -1.31 10.75
C CYS A 170 12.34 -2.45 11.62
N GLY A 171 11.58 -3.38 11.06
CA GLY A 171 11.04 -4.51 11.80
C GLY A 171 10.36 -5.51 10.86
N HIS A 172 9.65 -6.48 11.45
CA HIS A 172 8.90 -7.51 10.75
C HIS A 172 9.75 -8.17 9.66
N GLY A 173 10.90 -8.72 10.08
CA GLY A 173 11.90 -9.29 9.17
C GLY A 173 11.72 -10.78 8.97
N LYS A 174 12.00 -11.23 7.75
CA LYS A 174 12.04 -12.63 7.36
C LYS A 174 13.41 -12.96 6.80
N PRO A 175 14.13 -13.96 7.35
CA PRO A 175 15.38 -14.41 6.78
C PRO A 175 15.13 -15.17 5.48
N VAL A 176 15.99 -14.96 4.48
CA VAL A 176 15.97 -15.67 3.21
C VAL A 176 17.38 -16.12 2.84
N GLN A 177 17.51 -17.33 2.33
CA GLN A 177 18.74 -17.84 1.76
C GLN A 177 18.69 -17.74 0.24
N THR A 178 19.75 -17.22 -0.36
CA THR A 178 19.91 -17.18 -1.81
C THR A 178 20.31 -18.56 -2.35
N GLN A 179 20.21 -18.72 -3.66
CA GLN A 179 20.67 -19.95 -4.35
C GLN A 179 22.19 -20.19 -4.18
N ASN A 180 22.97 -19.15 -3.91
CA ASN A 180 24.40 -19.24 -3.65
C ASN A 180 24.73 -19.57 -2.17
N GLY A 181 23.71 -19.65 -1.31
CA GLY A 181 23.89 -19.95 0.11
C GLY A 181 24.03 -18.73 1.00
N ASP A 182 24.06 -17.52 0.45
CA ASP A 182 24.12 -16.28 1.21
C ASP A 182 22.79 -16.02 1.92
N TRP A 183 22.85 -15.36 3.07
CA TRP A 183 21.68 -15.06 3.88
C TRP A 183 21.39 -13.56 3.91
N TYR A 184 20.13 -13.23 3.77
CA TYR A 184 19.64 -11.87 3.86
C TYR A 184 18.41 -11.78 4.78
N MET A 185 18.23 -10.61 5.37
CA MET A 185 17.00 -10.22 6.06
C MET A 185 16.19 -9.30 5.14
N VAL A 186 15.01 -9.75 4.75
CA VAL A 186 13.98 -8.89 4.12
C VAL A 186 13.14 -8.32 5.24
N TYR A 187 12.98 -7.02 5.30
CA TYR A 187 12.27 -6.38 6.41
C TYR A 187 11.54 -5.12 6.00
N LEU A 188 10.55 -4.77 6.79
CA LEU A 188 9.78 -3.54 6.65
C LEU A 188 10.58 -2.34 7.13
N CYS A 189 10.52 -1.24 6.40
CA CYS A 189 11.04 0.06 6.80
C CYS A 189 10.16 1.22 6.31
N GLY A 190 10.54 2.43 6.65
CA GLY A 190 10.02 3.66 6.05
C GLY A 190 11.16 4.63 5.84
N ARG A 191 11.27 5.22 4.65
CA ARG A 191 12.22 6.29 4.37
C ARG A 191 11.61 7.62 4.77
N LYS A 192 12.29 8.34 5.67
CA LYS A 192 11.81 9.63 6.16
C LYS A 192 12.32 10.78 5.32
N ILE A 193 11.54 11.86 5.29
CA ILE A 193 11.94 13.19 4.81
C ILE A 193 11.47 14.26 5.78
N GLY A 194 12.11 15.43 5.76
CA GLY A 194 11.81 16.50 6.68
C GLY A 194 11.89 16.05 8.14
N ASP A 195 10.92 16.43 8.93
CA ASP A 195 10.85 16.14 10.37
C ASP A 195 10.42 14.68 10.71
N GLY A 196 10.62 13.75 9.79
CA GLY A 196 10.38 12.32 10.04
C GLY A 196 9.16 11.73 9.32
N TYR A 197 8.71 12.36 8.25
CA TYR A 197 7.55 11.92 7.47
C TYR A 197 7.88 10.84 6.46
N SER A 198 7.24 9.69 6.55
CA SER A 198 7.37 8.57 5.59
C SER A 198 6.34 8.68 4.47
N ILE A 199 6.45 9.70 3.62
CA ILE A 199 5.44 10.00 2.57
C ILE A 199 5.27 8.85 1.57
N LEU A 200 6.31 8.03 1.35
CA LEU A 200 6.23 6.84 0.50
C LEU A 200 5.54 5.65 1.20
N GLY A 201 5.26 5.80 2.49
CA GLY A 201 4.71 4.75 3.33
C GLY A 201 5.74 3.71 3.73
N ARG A 202 5.26 2.48 3.94
CA ARG A 202 6.14 1.35 4.28
C ARG A 202 6.72 0.74 3.03
N GLU A 203 8.02 0.47 3.08
CA GLU A 203 8.81 -0.12 1.99
C GLU A 203 9.49 -1.40 2.49
N THR A 204 10.01 -2.18 1.58
CA THR A 204 10.79 -3.38 1.88
C THR A 204 12.26 -3.09 1.67
N ALA A 205 13.07 -3.40 2.68
CA ALA A 205 14.53 -3.28 2.64
C ALA A 205 15.18 -4.66 2.75
N LEU A 206 16.45 -4.74 2.35
CA LEU A 206 17.25 -5.96 2.35
C LEU A 206 18.63 -5.66 2.90
N ASP A 207 19.07 -6.42 3.93
CA ASP A 207 20.43 -6.39 4.45
C ASP A 207 21.00 -7.81 4.64
N PRO A 208 22.32 -7.99 4.53
CA PRO A 208 22.93 -9.32 4.69
C PRO A 208 22.87 -9.81 6.13
N ILE A 209 22.73 -11.13 6.29
CA ILE A 209 22.85 -11.82 7.56
C ILE A 209 24.21 -12.53 7.61
N SER A 210 24.96 -12.30 8.66
CA SER A 210 26.14 -13.11 9.03
C SER A 210 25.78 -14.01 10.21
N TRP A 211 26.42 -15.18 10.29
CA TRP A 211 26.24 -16.11 11.39
C TRP A 211 27.49 -16.07 12.29
N THR A 212 27.29 -15.89 13.58
CA THR A 212 28.38 -15.92 14.55
C THR A 212 28.95 -17.35 14.72
N MET A 213 30.12 -17.51 15.35
CA MET A 213 30.72 -18.82 15.56
C MET A 213 29.86 -19.73 16.46
N ASP A 214 29.08 -19.16 17.36
CA ASP A 214 28.11 -19.85 18.20
C ASP A 214 26.71 -19.97 17.58
N GLY A 215 26.58 -19.62 16.29
CA GLY A 215 25.43 -19.88 15.45
C GLY A 215 24.29 -18.88 15.58
N TRP A 216 24.53 -17.64 16.02
CA TRP A 216 23.50 -16.60 16.02
C TRP A 216 23.51 -15.77 14.74
N PRO A 217 22.33 -15.43 14.20
CA PRO A 217 22.25 -14.50 13.07
C PRO A 217 22.44 -13.06 13.55
N ILE A 218 23.20 -12.27 12.80
CA ILE A 218 23.33 -10.84 12.96
C ILE A 218 23.13 -10.15 11.62
N VAL A 219 22.34 -9.09 11.59
CA VAL A 219 21.99 -8.37 10.36
C VAL A 219 22.92 -7.17 10.21
N ASN A 220 23.50 -7.01 9.01
CA ASN A 220 24.37 -5.89 8.65
C ASN A 220 25.47 -5.59 9.72
N ASN A 221 26.05 -6.64 10.30
CA ASN A 221 27.01 -6.53 11.40
C ASN A 221 26.53 -5.65 12.59
N LEU A 222 25.24 -5.68 12.91
CA LEU A 222 24.57 -4.90 13.97
C LEU A 222 24.68 -3.36 13.78
N LYS A 223 24.96 -2.89 12.57
CA LYS A 223 25.06 -1.44 12.27
C LYS A 223 23.68 -0.79 12.07
N GLY A 224 22.60 -1.56 12.11
CA GLY A 224 21.26 -1.11 11.71
C GLY A 224 21.04 -1.20 10.21
N PRO A 225 19.93 -0.65 9.71
CA PRO A 225 19.59 -0.71 8.29
C PRO A 225 20.57 0.11 7.44
N SER A 226 20.83 -0.35 6.21
CA SER A 226 21.67 0.37 5.27
C SER A 226 20.84 1.09 4.22
N ALA A 227 21.17 2.35 3.94
CA ALA A 227 20.57 3.09 2.83
C ALA A 227 21.10 2.61 1.48
N LEU A 228 22.31 2.08 1.45
CA LEU A 228 22.94 1.50 0.28
C LEU A 228 23.68 0.22 0.69
N GLN A 229 23.47 -0.84 -0.06
CA GLN A 229 24.06 -2.16 0.21
C GLN A 229 24.65 -2.76 -1.07
N VAL A 230 25.61 -3.67 -0.89
CA VAL A 230 26.12 -4.48 -2.00
C VAL A 230 24.98 -5.36 -2.53
N LYS A 231 24.80 -5.34 -3.84
CA LYS A 231 23.81 -6.18 -4.51
C LYS A 231 24.11 -7.68 -4.26
N PRO A 232 23.11 -8.50 -3.98
CA PRO A 232 23.28 -9.96 -3.93
C PRO A 232 23.90 -10.49 -5.23
N ASP A 233 24.81 -11.45 -5.12
CA ASP A 233 25.43 -12.11 -6.27
C ASP A 233 24.45 -13.11 -6.90
N LEU A 234 23.47 -12.57 -7.59
CA LEU A 234 22.40 -13.30 -8.28
C LEU A 234 22.25 -12.77 -9.70
N PRO A 235 21.76 -13.60 -10.65
CA PRO A 235 21.37 -13.12 -11.95
C PRO A 235 20.37 -11.97 -11.85
N GLU A 236 20.58 -10.93 -12.63
CA GLU A 236 19.71 -9.78 -12.64
C GLU A 236 18.43 -10.09 -13.41
N MET A 237 17.30 -9.89 -12.76
CA MET A 237 16.02 -9.86 -13.44
C MET A 237 15.75 -8.43 -13.89
N ILE A 238 15.54 -8.24 -15.19
CA ILE A 238 15.10 -6.96 -15.72
C ILE A 238 13.65 -6.76 -15.27
N TRP A 239 13.45 -5.74 -14.46
CA TRP A 239 12.12 -5.30 -14.04
C TRP A 239 11.80 -4.01 -14.78
N GLU A 240 10.84 -4.05 -15.67
CA GLU A 240 10.31 -2.86 -16.31
C GLU A 240 9.26 -2.25 -15.37
N ASP A 241 9.53 -1.04 -14.90
CA ASP A 241 8.56 -0.26 -14.14
C ASP A 241 7.64 0.45 -15.15
N GLU A 242 6.41 0.00 -15.28
CA GLU A 242 5.40 0.63 -16.13
C GLU A 242 4.99 1.98 -15.53
N SER A 243 5.85 2.99 -15.69
CA SER A 243 5.62 4.33 -15.15
C SER A 243 4.52 5.09 -15.89
N ASP A 244 4.37 4.81 -17.17
CA ASP A 244 3.38 5.43 -18.07
C ASP A 244 2.30 4.39 -18.44
N ASP A 245 1.05 4.84 -18.61
CA ASP A 245 -0.03 4.03 -19.15
C ASP A 245 -0.83 4.87 -20.17
N ASP A 246 -0.88 4.42 -21.39
CA ASP A 246 -1.61 5.02 -22.50
C ASP A 246 -2.98 4.34 -22.76
N PHE A 247 -3.35 3.41 -21.88
CA PHE A 247 -4.60 2.66 -21.89
C PHE A 247 -4.90 1.92 -23.21
N ASN A 248 -3.88 1.58 -23.98
CA ASN A 248 -4.01 0.84 -25.23
C ASN A 248 -4.30 -0.66 -25.02
N ASN A 249 -4.07 -1.18 -23.82
CA ASN A 249 -4.33 -2.57 -23.49
C ASN A 249 -5.82 -2.80 -23.20
N SER A 250 -6.26 -4.05 -23.35
CA SER A 250 -7.62 -4.47 -23.00
C SER A 250 -7.85 -4.69 -21.50
N TYR A 251 -6.83 -4.49 -20.68
CA TYR A 251 -6.85 -4.62 -19.21
C TYR A 251 -5.99 -3.53 -18.59
N LEU A 252 -6.34 -3.17 -17.36
CA LEU A 252 -5.50 -2.27 -16.55
C LEU A 252 -4.22 -2.99 -16.13
N SER A 253 -3.10 -2.26 -16.15
CA SER A 253 -1.84 -2.79 -15.64
C SER A 253 -1.93 -3.06 -14.14
N ASN A 254 -1.06 -3.95 -13.63
CA ASN A 254 -0.99 -4.29 -12.20
C ASN A 254 -0.46 -3.14 -11.33
N GLU A 255 -0.04 -2.03 -11.92
CA GLU A 255 0.36 -0.81 -11.22
C GLU A 255 -0.83 0.03 -10.74
N TRP A 256 -2.06 -0.28 -11.19
CA TRP A 256 -3.26 0.40 -10.75
C TRP A 256 -3.87 -0.26 -9.52
N TRP A 257 -4.16 0.57 -8.54
CA TRP A 257 -4.73 0.20 -7.26
C TRP A 257 -6.06 0.89 -7.04
N PHE A 258 -6.86 0.30 -6.18
CA PHE A 258 -8.14 0.84 -5.75
C PHE A 258 -8.16 0.95 -4.23
N PRO A 259 -8.76 1.99 -3.66
CA PRO A 259 -8.85 2.10 -2.20
C PRO A 259 -9.70 1.00 -1.56
N ARG A 260 -10.59 0.39 -2.36
CA ARG A 260 -11.49 -0.72 -1.96
C ARG A 260 -11.79 -1.60 -3.16
N VAL A 261 -12.75 -2.53 -3.01
CA VAL A 261 -13.23 -3.32 -4.16
C VAL A 261 -13.93 -2.39 -5.15
N PRO A 262 -13.40 -2.21 -6.36
CA PRO A 262 -13.99 -1.30 -7.35
C PRO A 262 -15.29 -1.85 -7.93
N GLU A 263 -16.07 -0.97 -8.52
CA GLU A 263 -17.15 -1.34 -9.44
C GLU A 263 -16.56 -1.43 -10.85
N MET A 264 -16.08 -2.62 -11.22
CA MET A 264 -15.31 -2.82 -12.45
C MET A 264 -16.10 -2.49 -13.74
N ASP A 265 -17.41 -2.56 -13.74
CA ASP A 265 -18.28 -2.10 -14.83
C ASP A 265 -18.32 -0.55 -14.96
N GLY A 266 -17.89 0.15 -13.92
CA GLY A 266 -17.66 1.59 -13.92
C GLY A 266 -16.31 2.03 -14.49
N ILE A 267 -15.43 1.09 -14.86
CA ILE A 267 -14.11 1.37 -15.44
C ILE A 267 -14.04 0.69 -16.80
N LYS A 268 -13.92 1.46 -17.86
CA LYS A 268 -13.90 0.95 -19.23
C LYS A 268 -12.64 1.38 -19.95
N LEU A 269 -11.94 0.42 -20.54
CA LEU A 269 -10.87 0.68 -21.49
C LEU A 269 -11.46 0.65 -22.89
N LYS A 270 -11.46 1.80 -23.55
CA LYS A 270 -12.08 1.97 -24.86
C LYS A 270 -11.42 3.13 -25.60
N ASP A 271 -11.21 2.95 -26.91
CA ASP A 271 -10.67 3.99 -27.79
C ASP A 271 -9.30 4.53 -27.32
N SER A 272 -8.43 3.63 -26.78
CA SER A 272 -7.14 3.97 -26.16
C SER A 272 -7.26 4.97 -24.99
N GLN A 273 -8.31 4.83 -24.22
CA GLN A 273 -8.60 5.68 -23.07
C GLN A 273 -9.14 4.84 -21.91
N VAL A 274 -8.93 5.31 -20.70
CA VAL A 274 -9.68 4.83 -19.54
C VAL A 274 -10.85 5.77 -19.27
N HIS A 275 -12.04 5.21 -19.24
CA HIS A 275 -13.28 5.88 -18.87
C HIS A 275 -13.65 5.50 -17.45
N ILE A 276 -13.66 6.47 -16.55
CA ILE A 276 -14.01 6.28 -15.13
C ILE A 276 -15.42 6.81 -14.92
N LYS A 277 -16.34 5.94 -14.52
CA LYS A 277 -17.72 6.33 -14.16
C LYS A 277 -17.68 7.23 -12.94
N GLY A 278 -18.37 8.36 -13.02
CA GLY A 278 -18.52 9.27 -11.90
C GLY A 278 -19.18 8.56 -10.71
N SER A 279 -18.49 8.54 -9.56
CA SER A 279 -19.06 8.04 -8.32
C SER A 279 -20.13 9.00 -7.81
N LYS A 280 -21.23 8.44 -7.29
CA LYS A 280 -22.21 9.20 -6.50
C LYS A 280 -21.60 9.79 -5.23
N TYR A 281 -20.55 9.18 -4.72
CA TYR A 281 -19.86 9.53 -3.49
C TYR A 281 -18.51 10.16 -3.82
N ASP A 282 -18.19 11.27 -3.15
CA ASP A 282 -16.88 11.93 -3.29
C ASP A 282 -15.78 11.15 -2.53
N LEU A 283 -14.53 11.59 -2.68
CA LEU A 283 -13.36 10.94 -2.10
C LEU A 283 -13.38 10.88 -0.56
N ASP A 284 -14.22 11.66 0.10
CA ASP A 284 -14.36 11.79 1.56
C ASP A 284 -15.14 10.63 2.20
N THR A 285 -15.53 9.63 1.44
CA THR A 285 -16.29 8.49 1.95
C THR A 285 -15.74 7.14 1.44
N MET A 286 -15.88 6.11 2.27
CA MET A 286 -15.58 4.73 1.93
C MET A 286 -16.35 4.19 0.72
N LYS A 287 -17.44 4.86 0.33
CA LYS A 287 -18.27 4.46 -0.80
C LYS A 287 -17.74 4.96 -2.16
N ALA A 288 -16.74 5.83 -2.17
CA ALA A 288 -16.05 6.22 -3.39
C ALA A 288 -15.15 5.08 -3.87
N LYS A 289 -15.49 4.43 -4.98
CA LYS A 289 -14.85 3.20 -5.45
C LYS A 289 -14.07 3.34 -6.74
N ASN A 290 -14.54 4.19 -7.64
CA ASN A 290 -13.95 4.32 -8.97
C ASN A 290 -12.87 5.41 -8.96
N ILE A 291 -11.80 5.13 -8.22
CA ILE A 291 -10.59 5.95 -8.10
C ILE A 291 -9.44 5.07 -8.52
N LEU A 292 -8.73 5.43 -9.58
CA LEU A 292 -7.53 4.75 -10.06
C LEU A 292 -6.30 5.39 -9.44
N LEU A 293 -5.53 4.62 -8.68
CA LEU A 293 -4.38 5.09 -7.93
C LEU A 293 -3.11 4.33 -8.29
N ARG A 294 -1.99 5.01 -8.26
CA ARG A 294 -0.64 4.45 -8.26
C ARG A 294 0.10 4.84 -7.00
N ARG A 295 0.99 3.99 -6.52
CA ARG A 295 1.86 4.33 -5.38
C ARG A 295 2.82 5.45 -5.78
N GLN A 296 2.99 6.42 -4.91
CA GLN A 296 4.13 7.31 -4.95
C GLN A 296 5.39 6.49 -4.58
N LYS A 297 6.32 6.33 -5.52
CA LYS A 297 7.56 5.55 -5.35
C LYS A 297 8.79 6.43 -5.13
N HIS A 298 8.71 7.73 -5.44
CA HIS A 298 9.83 8.66 -5.42
C HIS A 298 9.51 9.92 -4.62
N PHE A 299 10.54 10.55 -4.07
CA PHE A 299 10.40 11.84 -3.40
C PHE A 299 10.28 13.00 -4.38
N ARG A 300 10.81 12.82 -5.59
CA ARG A 300 10.75 13.80 -6.69
C ARG A 300 10.20 13.10 -7.91
N PHE A 301 9.15 13.63 -8.45
CA PHE A 301 8.53 13.12 -9.67
C PHE A 301 7.55 14.13 -10.25
N SER A 302 7.17 13.90 -11.48
CA SER A 302 6.10 14.60 -12.18
C SER A 302 5.03 13.60 -12.60
N ALA A 303 3.78 13.84 -12.27
CA ALA A 303 2.66 13.04 -12.76
C ALA A 303 1.78 13.91 -13.67
N VAL A 304 1.43 13.38 -14.84
CA VAL A 304 0.59 14.06 -15.82
C VAL A 304 -0.50 13.13 -16.31
N CYS A 305 -1.74 13.62 -16.38
CA CYS A 305 -2.79 12.95 -17.14
C CYS A 305 -3.30 13.86 -18.25
N LYS A 306 -3.73 13.25 -19.36
CA LYS A 306 -4.49 13.92 -20.39
C LYS A 306 -5.96 13.58 -20.18
N LEU A 307 -6.73 14.58 -19.76
CA LEU A 307 -8.18 14.49 -19.58
C LEU A 307 -8.87 15.03 -20.83
N CYS A 308 -9.68 14.20 -21.47
CA CYS A 308 -10.57 14.70 -22.52
C CYS A 308 -11.52 15.71 -21.90
N MET A 309 -11.75 16.86 -22.58
CA MET A 309 -12.55 17.93 -22.01
C MET A 309 -13.94 17.41 -21.61
N PRO A 310 -14.26 17.39 -20.30
CA PRO A 310 -15.49 16.75 -19.85
C PRO A 310 -16.69 17.67 -20.04
N GLU A 311 -17.83 17.07 -20.38
CA GLU A 311 -19.13 17.72 -20.27
C GLU A 311 -19.67 17.48 -18.86
N LEU A 312 -19.63 18.49 -18.00
CA LEU A 312 -20.02 18.40 -16.61
C LEU A 312 -21.31 19.15 -16.31
N TYR A 313 -22.16 18.53 -15.52
CA TYR A 313 -23.27 19.20 -14.86
C TYR A 313 -22.83 19.83 -13.53
N PRO A 314 -23.59 20.81 -13.00
CA PRO A 314 -23.28 21.45 -11.73
C PRO A 314 -22.99 20.45 -10.61
N GLY A 315 -21.87 20.65 -9.91
CA GLY A 315 -21.40 19.78 -8.82
C GLY A 315 -20.62 18.55 -9.25
N GLN A 316 -20.60 18.20 -10.54
CA GLN A 316 -19.73 17.14 -11.04
C GLN A 316 -18.28 17.61 -11.15
N ASN A 317 -17.34 16.70 -10.92
CA ASN A 317 -15.91 16.97 -11.09
C ASN A 317 -15.11 15.72 -11.43
N CYS A 318 -13.95 15.92 -12.05
CA CYS A 318 -12.99 14.87 -12.35
C CYS A 318 -11.58 15.46 -12.50
N GLY A 319 -10.58 14.62 -12.34
CA GLY A 319 -9.18 15.03 -12.49
C GLY A 319 -8.21 14.10 -11.78
N MET A 320 -7.16 14.69 -11.20
CA MET A 320 -6.12 13.99 -10.45
C MET A 320 -6.35 14.10 -8.94
N THR A 321 -5.78 13.15 -8.22
CA THR A 321 -5.76 13.18 -6.75
C THR A 321 -4.41 12.73 -6.20
N CYS A 322 -3.97 13.37 -5.10
CA CYS A 322 -3.02 12.76 -4.17
C CYS A 322 -3.85 12.21 -3.01
N TYR A 323 -3.81 10.91 -2.81
CA TYR A 323 -4.73 10.22 -1.92
C TYR A 323 -3.97 9.42 -0.85
N TYR A 324 -4.36 9.59 0.39
CA TYR A 324 -3.93 8.72 1.48
C TYR A 324 -5.10 7.84 1.94
N ASP A 325 -6.23 8.42 2.31
CA ASP A 325 -7.50 7.76 2.61
C ASP A 325 -8.70 8.72 2.44
N GLU A 326 -9.90 8.26 2.79
CA GLU A 326 -11.13 9.05 2.73
C GLU A 326 -11.14 10.30 3.63
N ASN A 327 -10.24 10.39 4.59
CA ASN A 327 -10.11 11.55 5.47
C ASN A 327 -8.99 12.51 5.03
N THR A 328 -8.08 12.05 4.15
CA THR A 328 -6.88 12.81 3.82
C THR A 328 -6.51 12.61 2.35
N TYR A 329 -6.78 13.64 1.57
CA TYR A 329 -6.49 13.65 0.14
C TYR A 329 -6.41 15.08 -0.41
N ILE A 330 -5.90 15.22 -1.63
CA ILE A 330 -5.92 16.46 -2.41
C ILE A 330 -6.60 16.14 -3.74
N LYS A 331 -7.63 16.89 -4.11
CA LYS A 331 -8.20 16.86 -5.45
C LYS A 331 -7.61 17.98 -6.29
N PHE A 332 -7.31 17.69 -7.53
CA PHE A 332 -6.93 18.64 -8.55
C PHE A 332 -7.75 18.33 -9.80
N GLY A 333 -8.83 19.06 -10.00
CA GLY A 333 -9.80 18.67 -11.01
C GLY A 333 -10.64 19.80 -11.60
N VAL A 334 -11.21 19.49 -12.76
CA VAL A 334 -12.20 20.31 -13.43
C VAL A 334 -13.55 20.04 -12.80
N PHE A 335 -14.31 21.08 -12.54
CA PHE A 335 -15.67 21.01 -12.00
C PHE A 335 -16.59 22.02 -12.68
N ALA A 336 -17.90 21.74 -12.68
CA ALA A 336 -18.91 22.69 -13.13
C ALA A 336 -19.44 23.49 -11.94
N THR A 337 -19.53 24.83 -12.11
CA THR A 337 -20.08 25.72 -11.07
C THR A 337 -21.59 25.51 -10.88
N LEU A 338 -22.11 25.91 -9.70
CA LEU A 338 -23.54 25.81 -9.36
C LEU A 338 -24.37 27.02 -9.84
N GLU A 339 -23.82 27.83 -10.72
CA GLU A 339 -24.50 29.01 -11.28
C GLU A 339 -25.61 28.62 -12.28
N GLU A 340 -26.55 29.53 -12.61
CA GLU A 340 -27.58 29.30 -13.63
C GLU A 340 -26.99 28.97 -15.01
N THR A 341 -25.83 29.58 -15.32
CA THR A 341 -25.02 29.22 -16.49
C THR A 341 -23.72 28.62 -16.00
N PRO A 342 -23.62 27.29 -15.90
CA PRO A 342 -22.44 26.63 -15.37
C PRO A 342 -21.19 26.94 -16.18
N ARG A 343 -20.09 27.23 -15.50
CA ARG A 343 -18.75 27.37 -16.08
C ARG A 343 -17.86 26.23 -15.63
N LEU A 344 -16.96 25.79 -16.49
CA LEU A 344 -15.92 24.86 -16.10
C LEU A 344 -14.79 25.62 -15.40
N MET A 345 -14.48 25.16 -14.22
CA MET A 345 -13.39 25.70 -13.39
C MET A 345 -12.42 24.57 -13.04
N LEU A 346 -11.16 24.91 -12.83
CA LEU A 346 -10.13 24.01 -12.35
C LEU A 346 -9.60 24.55 -11.03
N ASN A 347 -9.59 23.73 -9.97
CA ASN A 347 -9.04 24.13 -8.68
C ASN A 347 -8.32 22.98 -7.98
N VAL A 348 -7.74 23.30 -6.82
CA VAL A 348 -7.18 22.35 -5.86
C VAL A 348 -7.99 22.43 -4.58
N VAL A 349 -8.36 21.25 -4.04
CA VAL A 349 -9.06 21.11 -2.77
C VAL A 349 -8.29 20.12 -1.89
N GLU A 350 -7.88 20.56 -0.70
CA GLU A 350 -7.29 19.70 0.33
C GLU A 350 -8.38 19.25 1.30
N ASN A 351 -8.41 17.96 1.63
CA ASN A 351 -9.13 17.43 2.77
C ASN A 351 -8.11 16.90 3.80
N ILE A 352 -8.10 17.48 4.98
CA ILE A 352 -7.13 17.18 6.05
C ILE A 352 -7.88 16.81 7.33
N GLY A 353 -8.42 15.60 7.35
CA GLY A 353 -9.29 15.14 8.43
C GLY A 353 -10.66 15.80 8.39
N ASP A 354 -10.93 16.74 9.30
CA ASP A 354 -12.21 17.46 9.34
C ASP A 354 -12.13 18.87 8.74
N GLU A 355 -10.99 19.22 8.13
CA GLU A 355 -10.73 20.53 7.51
C GLU A 355 -10.69 20.40 5.99
N VAL A 356 -11.48 21.20 5.30
CA VAL A 356 -11.46 21.30 3.83
C VAL A 356 -10.96 22.69 3.44
N ILE A 357 -9.89 22.73 2.65
CA ILE A 357 -9.28 23.96 2.14
C ILE A 357 -9.47 23.99 0.62
N THR A 358 -10.20 24.98 0.13
CA THR A 358 -10.39 25.19 -1.31
C THR A 358 -9.52 26.35 -1.76
N HIS A 359 -8.65 26.10 -2.72
CA HIS A 359 -7.80 27.11 -3.33
C HIS A 359 -8.53 27.79 -4.50
N ASP A 360 -8.16 29.04 -4.78
CA ASP A 360 -8.70 29.80 -5.89
C ASP A 360 -8.52 29.01 -7.20
N GLY A 361 -9.59 28.94 -7.97
CA GLY A 361 -9.63 28.23 -9.24
C GLY A 361 -9.38 29.15 -10.43
N VAL A 362 -9.14 28.51 -11.58
CA VAL A 362 -9.03 29.16 -12.87
C VAL A 362 -10.17 28.71 -13.78
N CYS A 363 -10.65 29.60 -14.64
CA CYS A 363 -11.64 29.26 -15.63
C CYS A 363 -11.02 28.37 -16.71
N VAL A 364 -11.71 27.30 -17.07
CA VAL A 364 -11.27 26.35 -18.11
C VAL A 364 -11.89 26.77 -19.43
N ASP A 365 -11.07 26.91 -20.48
CA ASP A 365 -11.53 27.13 -21.82
C ASP A 365 -12.00 25.82 -22.46
N ASN A 366 -13.33 25.64 -22.51
CA ASN A 366 -13.98 24.44 -23.02
C ASN A 366 -14.00 24.34 -24.57
N ASN A 367 -13.43 25.30 -25.30
CA ASN A 367 -13.19 25.17 -26.74
C ASN A 367 -12.04 24.20 -27.05
N ASN A 368 -11.19 23.89 -26.06
CA ASN A 368 -10.14 22.89 -26.21
C ASN A 368 -10.73 21.49 -26.07
N LYS A 369 -10.19 20.52 -26.84
CA LYS A 369 -10.63 19.13 -26.79
C LYS A 369 -10.12 18.40 -25.55
N ASP A 370 -8.96 18.80 -25.05
CA ASP A 370 -8.24 18.16 -23.98
C ASP A 370 -7.69 19.20 -23.00
N ILE A 371 -7.51 18.76 -21.75
CA ILE A 371 -6.74 19.49 -20.75
C ILE A 371 -5.73 18.54 -20.11
N TYR A 372 -4.50 18.99 -19.97
CA TYR A 372 -3.40 18.25 -19.33
C TYR A 372 -3.25 18.74 -17.92
N LEU A 373 -3.41 17.85 -16.96
CA LEU A 373 -3.24 18.14 -15.54
C LEU A 373 -1.91 17.59 -15.08
N LYS A 374 -1.11 18.42 -14.43
CA LYS A 374 0.23 18.04 -13.95
C LYS A 374 0.42 18.35 -12.47
N ILE A 375 1.00 17.37 -11.76
CA ILE A 375 1.41 17.50 -10.36
C ILE A 375 2.92 17.26 -10.30
N ASP A 376 3.67 18.33 -10.08
CA ASP A 376 5.11 18.25 -9.81
C ASP A 376 5.35 18.10 -8.31
N THR A 377 6.11 17.08 -7.95
CA THR A 377 6.43 16.73 -6.57
C THR A 377 7.90 16.94 -6.29
N ASN A 378 8.20 17.67 -5.22
CA ASN A 378 9.54 17.79 -4.68
C ASN A 378 9.47 17.62 -3.16
N ASN A 379 9.79 16.41 -2.70
CA ASN A 379 9.65 16.03 -1.30
C ASN A 379 8.21 16.20 -0.80
N LEU A 380 7.98 17.10 0.15
CA LEU A 380 6.65 17.41 0.69
C LEU A 380 5.92 18.51 -0.10
N ARG A 381 6.58 19.14 -1.07
CA ARG A 381 5.95 20.16 -1.88
C ARG A 381 5.22 19.57 -3.07
N ARG A 382 4.05 20.11 -3.40
CA ARG A 382 3.26 19.80 -4.61
C ARG A 382 3.01 21.10 -5.38
N THR A 383 3.24 21.07 -6.69
CA THR A 383 2.86 22.17 -7.60
C THR A 383 1.86 21.62 -8.60
N PHE A 384 0.71 22.24 -8.66
CA PHE A 384 -0.41 21.88 -9.53
C PHE A 384 -0.45 22.84 -10.70
N SER A 385 -0.45 22.31 -11.91
CA SER A 385 -0.47 23.11 -13.15
C SER A 385 -1.25 22.41 -14.25
N TYR A 386 -1.70 23.17 -15.23
CA TYR A 386 -2.46 22.69 -16.38
C TYR A 386 -1.92 23.23 -17.68
N SER A 387 -2.22 22.54 -18.77
CA SER A 387 -1.89 22.96 -20.14
C SER A 387 -2.99 22.52 -21.10
N TYR A 388 -3.06 23.16 -22.27
CA TYR A 388 -3.89 22.73 -23.40
C TYR A 388 -3.07 22.09 -24.54
N ASN A 389 -1.75 22.03 -24.41
CA ASN A 389 -0.84 21.54 -25.46
C ASN A 389 0.28 20.62 -24.97
N ASP A 390 0.24 20.20 -23.68
CA ASP A 390 1.26 19.36 -23.00
C ASP A 390 2.68 19.96 -22.98
N LYS A 391 2.81 21.27 -23.20
CA LYS A 391 4.11 21.97 -23.24
C LYS A 391 4.11 23.19 -22.32
N ASP A 392 3.19 24.07 -22.52
CA ASP A 392 3.10 25.35 -21.81
C ASP A 392 2.16 25.20 -20.61
N TYR A 393 2.75 24.97 -19.43
CA TYR A 393 1.99 24.72 -18.21
C TYR A 393 1.78 26.00 -17.40
N ASN A 394 0.53 26.29 -17.10
CA ASN A 394 0.12 27.37 -16.21
C ASN A 394 -0.07 26.84 -14.81
N LYS A 395 0.62 27.44 -13.85
CA LYS A 395 0.51 27.07 -12.43
C LYS A 395 -0.84 27.54 -11.88
N VAL A 396 -1.52 26.63 -11.17
CA VAL A 396 -2.72 26.93 -10.38
C VAL A 396 -2.30 27.30 -8.95
N VAL A 397 -1.64 26.37 -8.24
CA VAL A 397 -1.21 26.59 -6.86
C VAL A 397 0.02 25.73 -6.56
N SER A 398 0.77 26.12 -5.54
CA SER A 398 1.80 25.29 -4.91
C SER A 398 1.49 25.12 -3.43
N LEU A 399 1.48 23.88 -2.95
CA LEU A 399 1.40 23.52 -1.55
C LEU A 399 2.81 23.18 -1.07
N ASP A 400 3.33 23.96 -0.14
CA ASP A 400 4.74 23.83 0.27
C ASP A 400 5.00 22.59 1.11
N ASN A 401 3.98 22.08 1.83
CA ASN A 401 4.14 20.96 2.73
C ASN A 401 2.86 20.13 2.88
N VAL A 402 2.83 18.97 2.22
CA VAL A 402 1.72 18.00 2.30
C VAL A 402 2.04 16.85 3.27
N TYR A 403 2.67 17.14 4.39
CA TYR A 403 3.08 16.18 5.41
C TYR A 403 1.94 15.26 5.89
N TYR A 404 0.70 15.73 5.80
CA TYR A 404 -0.50 15.00 6.21
C TYR A 404 -0.84 13.80 5.31
N LEU A 405 -0.21 13.62 4.16
CA LEU A 405 -0.41 12.46 3.28
C LEU A 405 0.40 11.22 3.72
N CYS A 406 0.75 11.09 4.99
CA CYS A 406 1.46 9.94 5.54
C CYS A 406 1.08 9.68 7.01
N ASP A 407 1.45 8.49 7.51
CA ASP A 407 1.12 8.02 8.86
C ASP A 407 1.53 8.97 9.99
N GLU A 408 2.65 9.66 9.84
CA GLU A 408 3.18 10.57 10.86
C GLU A 408 2.44 11.90 10.89
N GLY A 409 1.85 12.31 9.76
CA GLY A 409 1.23 13.62 9.58
C GLY A 409 -0.28 13.63 9.62
N ILE A 410 -0.94 12.49 9.51
CA ILE A 410 -2.40 12.45 9.43
C ILE A 410 -3.06 12.88 10.73
N ARG A 411 -4.21 13.54 10.62
CA ARG A 411 -4.99 14.00 11.78
C ARG A 411 -6.01 12.97 12.28
N LYS A 412 -6.42 12.02 11.42
CA LYS A 412 -7.51 11.08 11.74
C LYS A 412 -7.19 9.66 11.28
N GLY A 413 -6.90 8.81 12.26
CA GLY A 413 -6.59 7.40 12.04
C GLY A 413 -5.22 7.16 11.39
N LYS A 414 -4.69 5.96 11.52
CA LYS A 414 -3.53 5.48 10.80
C LYS A 414 -3.93 4.34 9.89
N ARG A 415 -3.38 4.31 8.67
CA ARG A 415 -3.67 3.27 7.67
C ARG A 415 -2.46 2.41 7.37
N PHE A 416 -1.27 2.82 7.83
CA PHE A 416 0.01 2.15 7.57
C PHE A 416 0.34 2.04 6.08
N THR A 417 -0.09 3.05 5.31
CA THR A 417 0.15 3.18 3.88
C THR A 417 1.01 4.40 3.60
N GLY A 418 1.24 4.72 2.33
CA GLY A 418 1.88 5.95 1.86
C GLY A 418 0.96 6.72 0.94
N ALA A 419 1.44 7.87 0.50
CA ALA A 419 0.74 8.66 -0.49
C ALA A 419 0.58 7.89 -1.81
N MET A 420 -0.59 8.01 -2.39
CA MET A 420 -0.94 7.52 -3.72
C MET A 420 -1.21 8.71 -4.64
N ILE A 421 -1.09 8.51 -5.93
CA ILE A 421 -1.43 9.50 -6.94
C ILE A 421 -2.26 8.85 -8.04
N GLY A 422 -3.23 9.55 -8.58
CA GLY A 422 -4.08 8.96 -9.62
C GLY A 422 -5.18 9.85 -10.12
N MET A 423 -6.25 9.23 -10.61
CA MET A 423 -7.37 9.87 -11.29
C MET A 423 -8.69 9.50 -10.63
N TYR A 424 -9.65 10.38 -10.71
CA TYR A 424 -10.98 10.17 -10.14
C TYR A 424 -12.07 10.84 -10.98
N ALA A 425 -13.33 10.38 -10.79
CA ALA A 425 -14.51 11.03 -11.30
C ALA A 425 -15.62 11.02 -10.23
N TYR A 426 -16.29 12.16 -10.05
CA TYR A 426 -17.37 12.36 -9.09
C TYR A 426 -18.59 12.93 -9.79
N ALA A 427 -19.71 12.22 -9.74
CA ALA A 427 -20.97 12.62 -10.33
C ALA A 427 -21.90 13.38 -9.36
N GLY A 428 -21.74 13.15 -8.05
CA GLY A 428 -22.55 13.76 -7.00
C GLY A 428 -24.03 13.39 -7.04
N ASP A 429 -24.77 13.84 -6.05
CA ASP A 429 -26.23 13.70 -6.01
C ASP A 429 -26.97 14.67 -6.95
N TYR A 430 -26.27 15.68 -7.47
CA TYR A 430 -26.84 16.67 -8.34
C TYR A 430 -27.23 16.12 -9.71
N GLY A 431 -26.52 15.09 -10.20
CA GLY A 431 -26.78 14.48 -11.49
C GLY A 431 -28.19 13.96 -11.66
N SER A 432 -28.80 13.45 -10.58
CA SER A 432 -30.20 12.96 -10.60
C SER A 432 -31.26 14.05 -10.41
N ARG A 433 -30.85 15.25 -9.99
CA ARG A 433 -31.77 16.38 -9.67
C ARG A 433 -31.71 17.54 -10.67
N TYR A 434 -30.64 17.61 -11.46
CA TYR A 434 -30.47 18.65 -12.45
C TYR A 434 -31.10 18.23 -13.78
N THR A 435 -32.03 19.01 -14.25
CA THR A 435 -32.63 18.90 -15.60
C THR A 435 -32.25 20.13 -16.36
N ASP A 436 -31.56 20.01 -17.50
CA ASP A 436 -31.22 21.14 -18.33
C ASP A 436 -32.48 21.70 -19.07
N SER A 437 -32.32 22.82 -19.79
CA SER A 437 -33.39 23.44 -20.56
C SER A 437 -33.97 22.56 -21.68
N GLU A 438 -33.29 21.46 -22.02
CA GLU A 438 -33.73 20.48 -23.02
C GLU A 438 -34.36 19.23 -22.38
N GLY A 439 -34.53 19.21 -21.07
CA GLY A 439 -35.11 18.09 -20.32
C GLY A 439 -34.15 16.92 -20.09
N ARG A 440 -32.83 17.09 -20.35
CA ARG A 440 -31.84 16.07 -20.08
C ARG A 440 -31.51 16.09 -18.59
N HIS A 441 -31.59 14.95 -17.95
CA HIS A 441 -31.14 14.77 -16.57
C HIS A 441 -29.62 14.58 -16.54
N GLY A 442 -28.97 15.18 -15.58
CA GLY A 442 -27.58 14.82 -15.24
C GLY A 442 -27.56 13.34 -14.90
N THR A 443 -26.96 12.56 -15.79
CA THR A 443 -27.12 11.10 -15.77
C THR A 443 -26.22 10.46 -14.75
N ASP A 444 -26.69 9.39 -14.11
CA ASP A 444 -25.86 8.41 -13.38
C ASP A 444 -24.80 7.74 -14.29
N ASP A 445 -24.77 8.08 -15.57
CA ASP A 445 -23.88 7.55 -16.62
C ASP A 445 -22.77 8.53 -17.05
N TYR A 446 -22.41 9.49 -16.20
CA TYR A 446 -21.25 10.34 -16.44
C TYR A 446 -19.94 9.54 -16.36
N TYR A 447 -19.10 9.69 -17.38
CA TYR A 447 -17.76 9.11 -17.44
C TYR A 447 -16.72 10.20 -17.72
N ALA A 448 -15.65 10.25 -16.92
CA ALA A 448 -14.47 11.01 -17.27
C ALA A 448 -13.54 10.15 -18.11
N ALA A 449 -13.06 10.67 -19.24
CA ALA A 449 -12.15 9.95 -20.14
C ALA A 449 -10.72 10.49 -20.01
N PHE A 450 -9.78 9.62 -19.77
CA PHE A 450 -8.36 9.94 -19.69
C PHE A 450 -7.61 9.16 -20.77
N ASP A 451 -6.82 9.88 -21.56
CA ASP A 451 -6.09 9.33 -22.70
C ASP A 451 -4.78 8.66 -22.27
N TYR A 452 -4.14 9.22 -21.25
CA TYR A 452 -2.95 8.62 -20.62
C TYR A 452 -2.73 9.13 -19.21
N PHE A 453 -1.90 8.39 -18.50
CA PHE A 453 -1.28 8.79 -17.24
C PHE A 453 0.23 8.54 -17.33
N ARG A 454 1.04 9.54 -17.04
CA ARG A 454 2.51 9.45 -17.01
C ARG A 454 3.05 9.77 -15.63
N TYR A 455 4.04 8.99 -15.20
CA TYR A 455 4.74 9.19 -13.94
C TYR A 455 6.25 9.17 -14.21
N LYS A 456 6.93 10.31 -14.02
CA LYS A 456 8.37 10.46 -14.31
C LYS A 456 9.10 10.93 -13.06
N ALA A 457 10.09 10.14 -12.59
CA ALA A 457 10.97 10.44 -11.48
C ALA A 457 12.30 11.05 -11.94
#